data_3e24cc5de4395e2f83ee229fb9235ff6
#
_entry.id   3e24cc5de4395e2f83ee229fb9235ff6
#
_cell.length_a   1.000
_cell.length_b   1.000
_cell.length_c   1.000
_cell.angle_alpha   90.00
_cell.angle_beta   90.00
_cell.angle_gamma   90.00
#
_symmetry.space_group_name_H-M   'P 1'
#
loop_
_entity.id
_entity.type
_entity.pdbx_description
1 polymer ?
#
loop_
_entity_poly.entity_id
_entity_poly.type
_entity_poly.pdbx_seq_one_letter_code
_entity_poly.pdbx_strand_id
1 'polypeptide(L)'
;MNPLVSAAADSPPTTLHAELRTLIANSRQRLAGAVNAELTRLYWSVGERLRTEVLGGADRAKYGDQMIQRVGEQLAQEFGRGFESKNLRRMVQFAQAFPQPEIVATLSRQLSWSHFVNLLPLKTEAARQFYASQAATHTWSVRELRQQIERKAFERTELASLQASTPVRAEPVETLGS
;
A
#
# COMPACT_ATOMS: atom_id res chain seq x y z
N MET A 1 -10.59 60.96 27.49
CA MET A 1 -11.27 59.82 28.12
C MET A 1 -11.69 58.88 27.05
N ASN A 2 -11.02 57.84 26.85
CA ASN A 2 -11.36 56.80 25.88
C ASN A 2 -11.20 55.43 26.55
N PRO A 3 -12.22 54.65 26.83
CA PRO A 3 -12.03 53.28 27.24
C PRO A 3 -12.12 52.39 25.99
N LEU A 4 -10.95 51.98 25.52
CA LEU A 4 -10.84 50.84 24.65
C LEU A 4 -11.19 49.57 25.47
N VAL A 5 -12.45 49.22 25.46
CA VAL A 5 -12.90 47.90 25.90
C VAL A 5 -12.53 46.91 24.79
N SER A 6 -11.45 46.18 25.01
CA SER A 6 -11.11 45.01 24.25
C SER A 6 -12.27 44.01 24.35
N ALA A 7 -12.97 43.84 23.27
CA ALA A 7 -13.88 42.73 23.11
C ALA A 7 -13.01 41.46 22.92
N ALA A 8 -12.65 40.81 24.00
CA ALA A 8 -12.27 39.42 23.98
C ALA A 8 -13.53 38.67 23.50
N ALA A 9 -13.49 38.18 22.26
CA ALA A 9 -14.55 37.39 21.67
C ALA A 9 -14.72 36.12 22.53
N ASP A 10 -15.81 36.10 23.28
CA ASP A 10 -16.34 34.93 23.98
C ASP A 10 -16.75 33.91 22.93
N SER A 11 -15.77 33.15 22.43
CA SER A 11 -16.06 31.97 21.61
C SER A 11 -16.80 30.98 22.51
N PRO A 12 -18.00 30.51 22.11
CA PRO A 12 -18.76 29.64 22.98
C PRO A 12 -17.95 28.36 23.29
N PRO A 13 -18.03 27.81 24.51
CA PRO A 13 -17.24 26.65 24.97
C PRO A 13 -17.39 25.43 24.07
N THR A 14 -18.47 25.32 23.30
CA THR A 14 -18.69 24.33 22.26
C THR A 14 -17.73 24.44 21.07
N THR A 15 -17.34 25.64 20.66
CA THR A 15 -16.39 25.90 19.56
C THR A 15 -14.96 25.50 19.97
N LEU A 16 -14.51 25.92 21.13
CA LEU A 16 -13.19 25.53 21.69
C LEU A 16 -13.08 24.02 21.84
N HIS A 17 -14.09 23.35 22.36
CA HIS A 17 -14.11 21.88 22.49
C HIS A 17 -14.00 21.21 21.13
N ALA A 18 -14.73 21.67 20.11
CA ALA A 18 -14.68 21.12 18.75
C ALA A 18 -13.30 21.32 18.11
N GLU A 19 -12.68 22.49 18.30
CA GLU A 19 -11.34 22.79 17.81
C GLU A 19 -10.30 21.87 18.47
N LEU A 20 -10.30 21.73 19.79
CA LEU A 20 -9.40 20.86 20.53
C LEU A 20 -9.58 19.38 20.12
N ARG A 21 -10.82 18.94 19.96
CA ARG A 21 -11.13 17.59 19.48
C ARG A 21 -10.53 17.32 18.11
N THR A 22 -10.66 18.28 17.19
CA THR A 22 -10.08 18.19 15.85
C THR A 22 -8.56 18.14 15.89
N LEU A 23 -7.91 18.99 16.68
CA LEU A 23 -6.47 18.99 16.87
C LEU A 23 -5.96 17.64 17.40
N ILE A 24 -6.62 17.09 18.42
CA ILE A 24 -6.27 15.80 19.00
C ILE A 24 -6.47 14.66 17.99
N ALA A 25 -7.61 14.64 17.29
CA ALA A 25 -7.92 13.63 16.28
C ALA A 25 -6.89 13.63 15.15
N ASN A 26 -6.57 14.81 14.62
CA ASN A 26 -5.56 14.98 13.56
C ASN A 26 -4.17 14.54 14.02
N SER A 27 -3.77 14.85 15.24
CA SER A 27 -2.50 14.42 15.80
C SER A 27 -2.41 12.90 15.93
N ARG A 28 -3.46 12.27 16.46
CA ARG A 28 -3.54 10.79 16.55
C ARG A 28 -3.51 10.13 15.21
N GLN A 29 -4.19 10.69 14.21
CA GLN A 29 -4.19 10.18 12.83
C GLN A 29 -2.78 10.22 12.21
N ARG A 30 -2.08 11.34 12.37
CA ARG A 30 -0.68 11.47 11.87
C ARG A 30 0.26 10.48 12.55
N LEU A 31 0.13 10.29 13.86
CA LEU A 31 0.93 9.33 14.61
C LEU A 31 0.68 7.89 14.12
N ALA A 32 -0.59 7.50 13.97
CA ALA A 32 -0.95 6.19 13.46
C ALA A 32 -0.40 5.96 12.05
N GLY A 33 -0.47 6.96 11.18
CA GLY A 33 0.12 6.90 9.83
C GLY A 33 1.64 6.72 9.86
N ALA A 34 2.35 7.46 10.73
CA ALA A 34 3.80 7.35 10.89
C ALA A 34 4.21 5.95 11.41
N VAL A 35 3.50 5.41 12.39
CA VAL A 35 3.74 4.07 12.93
C VAL A 35 3.51 3.01 11.85
N ASN A 36 2.43 3.10 11.07
CA ASN A 36 2.16 2.18 9.97
C ASN A 36 3.24 2.22 8.89
N ALA A 37 3.70 3.41 8.54
CA ALA A 37 4.76 3.58 7.54
C ALA A 37 6.07 2.95 8.02
N GLU A 38 6.44 3.17 9.28
CA GLU A 38 7.66 2.61 9.85
C GLU A 38 7.58 1.08 9.94
N LEU A 39 6.46 0.53 10.39
CA LEU A 39 6.24 -0.91 10.47
C LEU A 39 6.31 -1.56 9.07
N THR A 40 5.74 -0.94 8.06
CA THR A 40 5.80 -1.43 6.68
C THR A 40 7.23 -1.45 6.14
N ARG A 41 8.01 -0.39 6.39
CA ARG A 41 9.43 -0.34 6.02
C ARG A 41 10.26 -1.38 6.76
N LEU A 42 10.00 -1.58 8.06
CA LEU A 42 10.64 -2.65 8.83
C LEU A 42 10.38 -4.01 8.20
N TYR A 43 9.14 -4.33 7.86
CA TYR A 43 8.80 -5.61 7.23
C TYR A 43 9.47 -5.80 5.87
N TRP A 44 9.58 -4.73 5.10
CA TRP A 44 10.34 -4.77 3.85
C TRP A 44 11.83 -5.06 4.11
N SER A 45 12.45 -4.37 5.06
CA SER A 45 13.87 -4.55 5.41
C SER A 45 14.16 -5.96 5.94
N VAL A 46 13.27 -6.52 6.76
CA VAL A 46 13.35 -7.91 7.23
C VAL A 46 13.25 -8.86 6.04
N GLY A 47 12.29 -8.63 5.16
CA GLY A 47 12.10 -9.44 3.94
C GLY A 47 13.32 -9.40 3.03
N GLU A 48 13.89 -8.24 2.81
CA GLU A 48 15.10 -8.05 1.99
C GLU A 48 16.31 -8.76 2.61
N ARG A 49 16.50 -8.64 3.92
CA ARG A 49 17.59 -9.33 4.62
C ARG A 49 17.44 -10.84 4.55
N LEU A 50 16.24 -11.37 4.74
CA LEU A 50 15.98 -12.80 4.58
C LEU A 50 16.16 -13.27 3.13
N ARG A 51 15.69 -12.48 2.16
CA ARG A 51 15.83 -12.77 0.74
C ARG A 51 17.28 -12.93 0.34
N THR A 52 18.15 -12.03 0.77
CA THR A 52 19.60 -12.11 0.47
C THR A 52 20.26 -13.35 1.08
N GLU A 53 19.79 -13.84 2.21
CA GLU A 53 20.32 -15.05 2.85
C GLU A 53 19.86 -16.32 2.13
N VAL A 54 18.61 -16.33 1.61
CA VAL A 54 17.99 -17.51 0.99
C VAL A 54 18.38 -17.68 -0.48
N LEU A 55 18.73 -16.58 -1.19
CA LEU A 55 19.04 -16.58 -2.62
C LEU A 55 20.45 -17.14 -2.91
N GLY A 56 20.61 -18.45 -2.87
CA GLY A 56 21.93 -19.02 -3.10
C GLY A 56 22.00 -20.39 -3.78
N GLY A 57 20.97 -20.85 -4.49
CA GLY A 57 20.97 -22.10 -5.26
C GLY A 57 19.90 -23.13 -4.85
N ALA A 58 19.66 -24.15 -5.69
CA ALA A 58 18.58 -25.13 -5.55
C ALA A 58 18.59 -25.91 -4.23
N ASP A 59 19.76 -26.28 -3.74
CA ASP A 59 19.92 -26.94 -2.42
C ASP A 59 19.65 -26.00 -1.25
N ARG A 60 19.72 -24.70 -1.46
CA ARG A 60 19.47 -23.67 -0.45
C ARG A 60 18.00 -23.34 -0.28
N ALA A 61 17.11 -23.68 -1.21
CA ALA A 61 15.67 -23.41 -1.07
C ALA A 61 15.08 -24.15 0.13
N LYS A 62 15.41 -25.44 0.30
CA LYS A 62 14.99 -26.24 1.46
C LYS A 62 15.65 -25.75 2.76
N TYR A 63 16.94 -25.43 2.69
CA TYR A 63 17.68 -24.86 3.83
C TYR A 63 17.09 -23.48 4.22
N GLY A 64 16.80 -22.63 3.24
CA GLY A 64 16.18 -21.33 3.45
C GLY A 64 14.82 -21.42 4.09
N ASP A 65 13.98 -22.39 3.70
CA ASP A 65 12.66 -22.58 4.31
C ASP A 65 12.76 -23.03 5.77
N GLN A 66 13.69 -23.95 6.07
CA GLN A 66 13.97 -24.38 7.45
C GLN A 66 14.53 -23.23 8.30
N MET A 67 15.38 -22.40 7.71
CA MET A 67 15.94 -21.23 8.38
C MET A 67 14.82 -20.22 8.73
N ILE A 68 13.95 -19.90 7.77
CA ILE A 68 12.80 -19.01 8.01
C ILE A 68 11.90 -19.59 9.10
N GLN A 69 11.69 -20.90 9.12
CA GLN A 69 10.90 -21.55 10.17
C GLN A 69 11.51 -21.32 11.56
N ARG A 70 12.80 -21.62 11.74
CA ARG A 70 13.52 -21.45 13.01
C ARG A 70 13.56 -19.99 13.47
N VAL A 71 13.95 -19.10 12.55
CA VAL A 71 14.02 -17.65 12.84
C VAL A 71 12.64 -17.12 13.21
N GLY A 72 11.59 -17.57 12.50
CA GLY A 72 10.21 -17.18 12.79
C GLY A 72 9.75 -17.63 14.17
N GLU A 73 10.09 -18.84 14.61
CA GLU A 73 9.77 -19.32 15.95
C GLU A 73 10.46 -18.47 17.04
N GLN A 74 11.73 -18.14 16.86
CA GLN A 74 12.49 -17.31 17.80
C GLN A 74 11.95 -15.88 17.86
N LEU A 75 11.77 -15.25 16.70
CA LEU A 75 11.25 -13.88 16.62
C LEU A 75 9.80 -13.76 17.12
N ALA A 76 8.97 -14.78 16.89
CA ALA A 76 7.60 -14.78 17.40
C ALA A 76 7.54 -14.88 18.91
N GLN A 77 8.46 -15.60 19.55
CA GLN A 77 8.57 -15.66 21.02
C GLN A 77 9.00 -14.31 21.60
N GLU A 78 9.90 -13.60 20.92
CA GLU A 78 10.47 -12.34 21.42
C GLU A 78 9.58 -11.13 21.09
N PHE A 79 9.06 -11.05 19.85
CA PHE A 79 8.36 -9.87 19.32
C PHE A 79 6.89 -10.12 18.97
N GLY A 80 6.39 -11.35 19.15
CA GLY A 80 5.00 -11.71 18.93
C GLY A 80 4.68 -12.20 17.51
N ARG A 81 3.39 -12.50 17.30
CA ARG A 81 2.87 -13.20 16.11
C ARG A 81 3.15 -12.53 14.76
N GLY A 82 3.43 -11.23 14.77
CA GLY A 82 3.79 -10.49 13.55
C GLY A 82 5.04 -11.05 12.84
N PHE A 83 5.90 -11.79 13.55
CA PHE A 83 7.14 -12.34 13.06
C PHE A 83 7.14 -13.87 12.91
N GLU A 84 5.98 -14.52 12.97
CA GLU A 84 5.84 -15.93 12.65
C GLU A 84 6.34 -16.25 11.23
N SER A 85 6.80 -17.47 11.00
CA SER A 85 7.38 -17.93 9.72
C SER A 85 6.50 -17.61 8.51
N LYS A 86 5.19 -17.70 8.64
CA LYS A 86 4.23 -17.31 7.59
C LYS A 86 4.35 -15.84 7.20
N ASN A 87 4.49 -14.96 8.17
CA ASN A 87 4.65 -13.53 7.91
C ASN A 87 6.05 -13.22 7.39
N LEU A 88 7.10 -13.89 7.88
CA LEU A 88 8.44 -13.75 7.33
C LEU A 88 8.49 -14.11 5.84
N ARG A 89 7.80 -15.18 5.42
CA ARG A 89 7.67 -15.53 3.98
C ARG A 89 6.98 -14.43 3.18
N ARG A 90 5.93 -13.82 3.74
CA ARG A 90 5.26 -12.66 3.11
C ARG A 90 6.17 -11.45 3.02
N MET A 91 7.02 -11.20 4.02
CA MET A 91 8.00 -10.12 3.99
C MET A 91 9.05 -10.36 2.89
N VAL A 92 9.51 -11.60 2.70
CA VAL A 92 10.39 -11.98 1.57
C VAL A 92 9.69 -11.72 0.23
N GLN A 93 8.44 -12.16 0.07
CA GLN A 93 7.65 -11.91 -1.13
C GLN A 93 7.45 -10.41 -1.36
N PHE A 94 7.27 -9.63 -0.31
CA PHE A 94 7.14 -8.19 -0.38
C PHE A 94 8.40 -7.53 -0.92
N ALA A 95 9.57 -7.87 -0.40
CA ALA A 95 10.85 -7.37 -0.91
C ALA A 95 11.09 -7.78 -2.37
N GLN A 96 10.66 -8.97 -2.78
CA GLN A 96 10.72 -9.42 -4.18
C GLN A 96 9.76 -8.67 -5.10
N ALA A 97 8.53 -8.43 -4.64
CA ALA A 97 7.49 -7.77 -5.41
C ALA A 97 7.71 -6.25 -5.54
N PHE A 98 8.37 -5.65 -4.58
CA PHE A 98 8.69 -4.21 -4.51
C PHE A 98 10.19 -4.03 -4.23
N PRO A 99 11.08 -4.26 -5.21
CA PRO A 99 12.52 -4.29 -4.98
C PRO A 99 13.13 -2.90 -4.74
N GLN A 100 12.39 -1.82 -4.95
CA GLN A 100 12.87 -0.45 -4.82
C GLN A 100 12.43 0.14 -3.48
N PRO A 101 13.35 0.39 -2.54
CA PRO A 101 13.03 0.90 -1.21
C PRO A 101 12.37 2.29 -1.24
N GLU A 102 12.67 3.11 -2.24
CA GLU A 102 12.09 4.45 -2.42
C GLU A 102 10.59 4.38 -2.73
N ILE A 103 10.17 3.41 -3.55
CA ILE A 103 8.76 3.16 -3.86
C ILE A 103 8.03 2.70 -2.61
N VAL A 104 8.62 1.78 -1.85
CA VAL A 104 8.07 1.31 -0.58
C VAL A 104 7.94 2.47 0.42
N ALA A 105 8.96 3.31 0.55
CA ALA A 105 8.93 4.48 1.43
C ALA A 105 7.83 5.47 1.05
N THR A 106 7.59 5.66 -0.25
CA THR A 106 6.54 6.56 -0.74
C THR A 106 5.15 5.97 -0.49
N LEU A 107 4.93 4.72 -0.89
CA LEU A 107 3.63 4.05 -0.77
C LEU A 107 3.24 3.82 0.70
N SER A 108 4.20 3.50 1.59
CA SER A 108 3.93 3.22 3.00
C SER A 108 3.40 4.41 3.79
N ARG A 109 3.48 5.64 3.23
CA ARG A 109 2.84 6.82 3.83
C ARG A 109 1.32 6.73 3.79
N GLN A 110 0.76 5.98 2.85
CA GLN A 110 -0.68 5.88 2.61
C GLN A 110 -1.19 4.44 2.69
N LEU A 111 -0.34 3.45 2.38
CA LEU A 111 -0.67 2.04 2.41
C LEU A 111 -0.09 1.36 3.65
N SER A 112 -0.93 0.61 4.35
CA SER A 112 -0.50 -0.25 5.45
C SER A 112 0.03 -1.59 4.96
N TRP A 113 0.70 -2.35 5.85
CA TRP A 113 1.11 -3.72 5.60
C TRP A 113 -0.02 -4.60 5.03
N SER A 114 -1.25 -4.44 5.53
CA SER A 114 -2.40 -5.18 5.04
C SER A 114 -2.76 -4.89 3.58
N HIS A 115 -2.51 -3.69 3.09
CA HIS A 115 -2.65 -3.38 1.66
C HIS A 115 -1.63 -4.18 0.85
N PHE A 116 -0.35 -4.13 1.22
CA PHE A 116 0.70 -4.87 0.52
C PHE A 116 0.43 -6.37 0.51
N VAL A 117 -0.01 -6.97 1.62
CA VAL A 117 -0.39 -8.39 1.67
C VAL A 117 -1.46 -8.75 0.63
N ASN A 118 -2.39 -7.85 0.34
CA ASN A 118 -3.41 -8.08 -0.69
C ASN A 118 -2.87 -7.89 -2.13
N LEU A 119 -1.76 -7.17 -2.31
CA LEU A 119 -1.11 -6.99 -3.61
C LEU A 119 -0.19 -8.15 -3.98
N LEU A 120 0.37 -8.86 -2.99
CA LEU A 120 1.33 -9.95 -3.24
C LEU A 120 0.82 -11.07 -4.15
N PRO A 121 -0.46 -11.51 -4.08
CA PRO A 121 -0.97 -12.57 -4.95
C PRO A 121 -1.13 -12.16 -6.42
N LEU A 122 -1.05 -10.87 -6.74
CA LEU A 122 -1.22 -10.39 -8.11
C LEU A 122 -0.05 -10.87 -8.98
N LYS A 123 -0.38 -11.41 -10.17
CA LYS A 123 0.57 -12.14 -11.01
C LYS A 123 1.61 -11.24 -11.67
N THR A 124 1.23 -10.01 -12.05
CA THR A 124 2.09 -9.11 -12.80
C THR A 124 2.53 -7.92 -11.97
N GLU A 125 3.72 -7.42 -12.23
CA GLU A 125 4.21 -6.19 -11.63
C GLU A 125 3.33 -5.00 -11.99
N ALA A 126 2.89 -4.92 -13.25
CA ALA A 126 2.00 -3.87 -13.72
C ALA A 126 0.69 -3.82 -12.92
N ALA A 127 0.05 -4.97 -12.65
CA ALA A 127 -1.14 -5.03 -11.82
C ALA A 127 -0.85 -4.58 -10.37
N ARG A 128 0.25 -5.04 -9.78
CA ARG A 128 0.64 -4.61 -8.42
C ARG A 128 0.85 -3.11 -8.33
N GLN A 129 1.58 -2.53 -9.28
CA GLN A 129 1.84 -1.09 -9.32
C GLN A 129 0.56 -0.30 -9.56
N PHE A 130 -0.31 -0.75 -10.47
CA PHE A 130 -1.60 -0.12 -10.72
C PHE A 130 -2.44 -0.05 -9.46
N TYR A 131 -2.71 -1.19 -8.82
CA TYR A 131 -3.54 -1.22 -7.61
C TYR A 131 -2.92 -0.48 -6.43
N ALA A 132 -1.60 -0.55 -6.25
CA ALA A 132 -0.89 0.22 -5.23
C ALA A 132 -1.03 1.73 -5.45
N SER A 133 -0.82 2.20 -6.67
CA SER A 133 -0.95 3.60 -7.04
C SER A 133 -2.39 4.10 -6.88
N GLN A 134 -3.39 3.33 -7.36
CA GLN A 134 -4.80 3.69 -7.23
C GLN A 134 -5.25 3.73 -5.76
N ALA A 135 -4.84 2.74 -4.97
CA ALA A 135 -5.15 2.70 -3.54
C ALA A 135 -4.53 3.89 -2.78
N ALA A 136 -3.30 4.27 -3.13
CA ALA A 136 -2.64 5.44 -2.54
C ALA A 136 -3.31 6.75 -2.97
N THR A 137 -3.61 6.93 -4.25
CA THR A 137 -4.21 8.14 -4.81
C THR A 137 -5.63 8.38 -4.29
N HIS A 138 -6.43 7.31 -4.21
CA HIS A 138 -7.84 7.39 -3.80
C HIS A 138 -8.04 7.05 -2.31
N THR A 139 -6.96 6.84 -1.57
CA THR A 139 -7.00 6.53 -0.13
C THR A 139 -7.92 5.34 0.17
N TRP A 140 -7.85 4.30 -0.66
CA TRP A 140 -8.67 3.11 -0.47
C TRP A 140 -8.32 2.40 0.83
N SER A 141 -9.34 1.98 1.55
CA SER A 141 -9.21 1.00 2.61
C SER A 141 -8.81 -0.37 2.04
N VAL A 142 -8.32 -1.26 2.90
CA VAL A 142 -8.02 -2.65 2.51
C VAL A 142 -9.24 -3.35 1.90
N ARG A 143 -10.44 -3.04 2.40
CA ARG A 143 -11.69 -3.59 1.87
C ARG A 143 -11.96 -3.10 0.45
N GLU A 144 -11.82 -1.82 0.22
CA GLU A 144 -12.00 -1.21 -1.11
C GLU A 144 -10.98 -1.75 -2.10
N LEU A 145 -9.70 -1.85 -1.71
CA LEU A 145 -8.67 -2.46 -2.54
C LEU A 145 -9.05 -3.88 -2.96
N ARG A 146 -9.51 -4.73 -2.03
CA ARG A 146 -9.99 -6.08 -2.36
C ARG A 146 -11.13 -6.07 -3.36
N GLN A 147 -12.12 -5.20 -3.16
CA GLN A 147 -13.25 -5.08 -4.09
C GLN A 147 -12.80 -4.66 -5.49
N GLN A 148 -11.83 -3.76 -5.62
CA GLN A 148 -11.30 -3.34 -6.91
C GLN A 148 -10.52 -4.46 -7.61
N ILE A 149 -9.74 -5.24 -6.85
CA ILE A 149 -9.05 -6.43 -7.36
C ILE A 149 -10.06 -7.48 -7.84
N GLU A 150 -11.09 -7.78 -7.06
CA GLU A 150 -12.16 -8.73 -7.41
C GLU A 150 -12.93 -8.29 -8.66
N ARG A 151 -13.18 -6.99 -8.83
CA ARG A 151 -13.82 -6.40 -10.02
C ARG A 151 -12.91 -6.33 -11.23
N LYS A 152 -11.65 -6.76 -11.12
CA LYS A 152 -10.64 -6.73 -12.18
C LYS A 152 -10.49 -5.35 -12.83
N ALA A 153 -10.33 -4.32 -12.00
CA ALA A 153 -10.25 -2.93 -12.45
C ALA A 153 -9.06 -2.71 -13.40
N PHE A 154 -7.91 -3.35 -13.14
CA PHE A 154 -6.72 -3.28 -13.98
C PHE A 154 -6.99 -3.85 -15.38
N GLU A 155 -7.51 -5.08 -15.45
CA GLU A 155 -7.77 -5.78 -16.71
C GLU A 155 -8.79 -5.03 -17.58
N ARG A 156 -9.79 -4.41 -16.96
CA ARG A 156 -10.76 -3.56 -17.68
C ARG A 156 -10.13 -2.29 -18.23
N THR A 157 -9.22 -1.69 -17.49
CA THR A 157 -8.51 -0.47 -17.93
C THR A 157 -7.57 -0.79 -19.09
N GLU A 158 -6.86 -1.92 -19.04
CA GLU A 158 -6.02 -2.38 -20.16
C GLU A 158 -6.86 -2.64 -21.43
N LEU A 159 -7.98 -3.36 -21.31
CA LEU A 159 -8.86 -3.62 -22.44
C LEU A 159 -9.41 -2.32 -23.05
N ALA A 160 -9.82 -1.36 -22.24
CA ALA A 160 -10.29 -0.07 -22.72
C ALA A 160 -9.19 0.71 -23.45
N SER A 161 -7.96 0.66 -22.96
CA SER A 161 -6.80 1.31 -23.60
C SER A 161 -6.48 0.68 -24.96
N LEU A 162 -6.53 -0.64 -25.09
CA LEU A 162 -6.32 -1.37 -26.34
C LEU A 162 -7.41 -1.04 -27.36
N GLN A 163 -8.66 -0.95 -26.96
CA GLN A 163 -9.78 -0.58 -27.83
C GLN A 163 -9.66 0.87 -28.32
N ALA A 164 -9.25 1.79 -27.44
CA ALA A 164 -9.04 3.19 -27.82
C ALA A 164 -7.84 3.38 -28.79
N SER A 165 -6.87 2.46 -28.76
CA SER A 165 -5.67 2.49 -29.62
C SER A 165 -5.87 1.81 -30.96
N THR A 166 -7.01 1.12 -31.18
CA THR A 166 -7.33 0.50 -32.47
C THR A 166 -7.93 1.57 -33.39
N PRO A 167 -7.24 2.00 -34.49
CA PRO A 167 -7.82 2.96 -35.40
C PRO A 167 -9.07 2.36 -36.02
N VAL A 168 -10.16 3.08 -35.93
CA VAL A 168 -11.39 2.76 -36.66
C VAL A 168 -11.01 2.72 -38.16
N ARG A 169 -10.98 1.51 -38.71
CA ARG A 169 -10.78 1.32 -40.16
C ARG A 169 -12.00 1.97 -40.83
N ALA A 170 -11.77 3.16 -41.40
CA ALA A 170 -12.75 3.81 -42.28
C ALA A 170 -12.98 2.86 -43.45
N GLU A 171 -14.20 2.35 -43.57
CA GLU A 171 -14.61 1.63 -44.77
C GLU A 171 -14.59 2.63 -45.92
N PRO A 172 -14.05 2.24 -47.07
CA PRO A 172 -14.10 3.10 -48.25
C PRO A 172 -15.56 3.21 -48.70
N VAL A 173 -16.06 4.44 -48.75
CA VAL A 173 -17.34 4.76 -49.37
C VAL A 173 -17.20 4.44 -50.84
N GLU A 174 -17.78 3.36 -51.32
CA GLU A 174 -17.98 3.11 -52.75
C GLU A 174 -18.88 4.18 -53.31
N THR A 175 -18.28 5.12 -54.01
CA THR A 175 -19.01 6.05 -54.89
C THR A 175 -19.51 5.25 -56.08
N LEU A 176 -20.80 4.90 -56.06
CA LEU A 176 -21.55 4.50 -57.26
C LEU A 176 -21.64 5.71 -58.17
N GLY A 177 -20.76 5.74 -59.19
CA GLY A 177 -20.88 6.63 -60.31
C GLY A 177 -21.89 6.09 -61.34
N SER A 178 -22.78 7.00 -61.75
CA SER A 178 -23.73 6.81 -62.85
C SER A 178 -23.03 6.77 -64.18
#